data_9e3b7f3011c9eebb39ddc691c730e670
#
_entry.id   9e3b7f3011c9eebb39ddc691c730e670
#
_cell.length_a   1.000
_cell.length_b   1.000
_cell.length_c   1.000
_cell.angle_alpha   90.00
_cell.angle_beta   90.00
_cell.angle_gamma   90.00
#
_symmetry.space_group_name_H-M   'P 1'
#
loop_
_entity.id
_entity.type
_entity.pdbx_description
1 polymer ?
#
loop_
_entity_poly.entity_id
_entity_poly.type
_entity_poly.pdbx_seq_one_letter_code
_entity_poly.pdbx_strand_id
1 'polypeptide(L)'
;MNPTSPLLVAAKIKDSDKWLQPLIETCVEFEINTEQRVAAFLAQTSHESGGYTMLTENLNYRAATLAACWPNRFAEMGPNKKPKRDAKGALIPTKVALSIEKKPELIANMVYSSRMGNGPPQSGEGWKYRGRGLKQLTGKDNYKRCGDALNLDLVNNPDLLLEPMPAARSAGWFWKVNNLSPLADASDIKGMTKKINGGFIGLEARQALFDKIMAAIKG
;
A
#
# COMPACT_ATOMS: atom_id res chain seq x y z
N MET A 1 -4.71 -23.69 7.77
CA MET A 1 -3.45 -23.80 6.99
C MET A 1 -2.52 -22.65 7.32
N ASN A 2 -1.21 -22.86 7.34
CA ASN A 2 -0.22 -21.78 7.52
C ASN A 2 0.60 -21.56 6.25
N PRO A 3 1.18 -20.38 6.02
CA PRO A 3 2.18 -20.15 5.00
C PRO A 3 3.38 -21.11 5.16
N THR A 4 3.97 -21.53 4.03
CA THR A 4 5.17 -22.36 3.99
C THR A 4 6.18 -21.76 3.00
N SER A 5 7.46 -22.12 3.11
CA SER A 5 8.49 -21.59 2.20
C SER A 5 8.16 -21.78 0.71
N PRO A 6 7.65 -22.95 0.25
CA PRO A 6 7.22 -23.10 -1.14
C PRO A 6 6.14 -22.11 -1.57
N LEU A 7 5.17 -21.78 -0.68
CA LEU A 7 4.13 -20.82 -1.00
C LEU A 7 4.67 -19.37 -1.10
N LEU A 8 5.67 -19.03 -0.27
CA LEU A 8 6.32 -17.73 -0.36
C LEU A 8 7.10 -17.59 -1.69
N VAL A 9 7.76 -18.66 -2.12
CA VAL A 9 8.42 -18.70 -3.44
C VAL A 9 7.40 -18.58 -4.57
N ALA A 10 6.27 -19.30 -4.50
CA ALA A 10 5.18 -19.21 -5.47
C ALA A 10 4.59 -17.78 -5.53
N ALA A 11 4.49 -17.12 -4.39
CA ALA A 11 4.07 -15.73 -4.27
C ALA A 11 5.15 -14.71 -4.71
N LYS A 12 6.31 -15.14 -5.16
CA LYS A 12 7.47 -14.29 -5.54
C LYS A 12 7.98 -13.39 -4.40
N ILE A 13 7.82 -13.81 -3.15
CA ILE A 13 8.31 -13.08 -1.99
C ILE A 13 9.83 -13.24 -1.92
N LYS A 14 10.55 -12.12 -1.87
CA LYS A 14 11.99 -12.09 -1.67
C LYS A 14 12.34 -12.30 -0.20
N ASP A 15 13.54 -12.84 0.04
CA ASP A 15 14.01 -13.13 1.41
C ASP A 15 12.98 -13.91 2.24
N SER A 16 12.43 -14.99 1.65
CA SER A 16 11.32 -15.77 2.20
C SER A 16 11.55 -16.20 3.66
N ASP A 17 12.79 -16.55 4.02
CA ASP A 17 13.15 -16.96 5.38
C ASP A 17 12.90 -15.87 6.42
N LYS A 18 13.15 -14.60 6.04
CA LYS A 18 12.88 -13.44 6.88
C LYS A 18 11.38 -13.24 7.13
N TRP A 19 10.54 -13.63 6.17
CA TRP A 19 9.11 -13.36 6.19
C TRP A 19 8.26 -14.53 6.67
N LEU A 20 8.80 -15.75 6.68
CA LEU A 20 8.00 -16.95 6.95
C LEU A 20 7.34 -16.88 8.33
N GLN A 21 8.12 -16.69 9.40
CA GLN A 21 7.58 -16.66 10.75
C GLN A 21 6.62 -15.47 10.98
N PRO A 22 6.93 -14.22 10.57
CA PRO A 22 5.99 -13.11 10.63
C PRO A 22 4.65 -13.37 9.92
N LEU A 23 4.66 -14.05 8.78
CA LEU A 23 3.45 -14.38 8.04
C LEU A 23 2.63 -15.49 8.72
N ILE A 24 3.30 -16.51 9.27
CA ILE A 24 2.62 -17.56 10.05
C ILE A 24 1.88 -16.95 11.24
N GLU A 25 2.57 -16.14 12.04
CA GLU A 25 1.98 -15.51 13.23
C GLU A 25 0.83 -14.57 12.84
N THR A 26 1.00 -13.77 11.79
CA THR A 26 -0.06 -12.91 11.26
C THR A 26 -1.28 -13.72 10.80
N CYS A 27 -1.07 -14.81 10.08
CA CYS A 27 -2.17 -15.65 9.61
C CYS A 27 -2.94 -16.29 10.77
N VAL A 28 -2.26 -16.68 11.84
CA VAL A 28 -2.88 -17.19 13.07
C VAL A 28 -3.67 -16.07 13.78
N GLU A 29 -3.05 -14.90 13.99
CA GLU A 29 -3.66 -13.76 14.70
C GLU A 29 -4.95 -13.25 14.02
N PHE A 30 -4.97 -13.26 12.68
CA PHE A 30 -6.09 -12.70 11.91
C PHE A 30 -6.99 -13.74 11.24
N GLU A 31 -6.88 -15.01 11.64
CA GLU A 31 -7.72 -16.12 11.15
C GLU A 31 -7.66 -16.31 9.63
N ILE A 32 -6.47 -16.06 9.04
CA ILE A 32 -6.18 -16.30 7.62
C ILE A 32 -5.71 -17.75 7.48
N ASN A 33 -6.64 -18.70 7.63
CA ASN A 33 -6.33 -20.11 7.95
C ASN A 33 -6.87 -21.14 6.95
N THR A 34 -7.57 -20.72 5.90
CA THR A 34 -7.93 -21.59 4.76
C THR A 34 -6.92 -21.47 3.62
N GLU A 35 -6.91 -22.44 2.71
CA GLU A 35 -6.04 -22.43 1.52
C GLU A 35 -6.28 -21.15 0.70
N GLN A 36 -7.56 -20.84 0.45
CA GLN A 36 -7.96 -19.66 -0.32
C GLN A 36 -7.55 -18.36 0.38
N ARG A 37 -7.73 -18.25 1.71
CA ARG A 37 -7.34 -17.06 2.47
C ARG A 37 -5.84 -16.84 2.45
N VAL A 38 -5.04 -17.89 2.70
CA VAL A 38 -3.58 -17.81 2.67
C VAL A 38 -3.10 -17.44 1.28
N ALA A 39 -3.60 -18.12 0.23
CA ALA A 39 -3.22 -17.84 -1.14
C ALA A 39 -3.57 -16.39 -1.54
N ALA A 40 -4.79 -15.93 -1.23
CA ALA A 40 -5.23 -14.58 -1.54
C ALA A 40 -4.44 -13.53 -0.74
N PHE A 41 -4.17 -13.75 0.54
CA PHE A 41 -3.38 -12.84 1.37
C PHE A 41 -1.97 -12.67 0.83
N LEU A 42 -1.27 -13.77 0.53
CA LEU A 42 0.07 -13.75 -0.05
C LEU A 42 0.08 -13.08 -1.44
N ALA A 43 -0.90 -13.39 -2.30
CA ALA A 43 -1.00 -12.79 -3.64
C ALA A 43 -1.19 -11.27 -3.56
N GLN A 44 -2.10 -10.80 -2.70
CA GLN A 44 -2.39 -9.38 -2.55
C GLN A 44 -1.21 -8.63 -1.95
N THR A 45 -0.65 -9.11 -0.85
CA THR A 45 0.46 -8.43 -0.16
C THR A 45 1.76 -8.46 -0.99
N SER A 46 2.03 -9.54 -1.70
CA SER A 46 3.17 -9.62 -2.62
C SER A 46 3.04 -8.62 -3.77
N HIS A 47 1.87 -8.53 -4.38
CA HIS A 47 1.63 -7.56 -5.45
C HIS A 47 1.81 -6.12 -4.97
N GLU A 48 1.22 -5.75 -3.83
CA GLU A 48 1.27 -4.40 -3.26
C GLU A 48 2.69 -3.94 -2.90
N SER A 49 3.53 -4.86 -2.45
CA SER A 49 4.89 -4.57 -1.96
C SER A 49 6.01 -4.99 -2.93
N GLY A 50 5.68 -5.36 -4.17
CA GLY A 50 6.66 -5.82 -5.15
C GLY A 50 7.48 -7.02 -4.67
N GLY A 51 6.81 -8.04 -4.14
CA GLY A 51 7.47 -9.22 -3.56
C GLY A 51 8.17 -8.90 -2.23
N TYR A 52 7.61 -7.99 -1.45
CA TYR A 52 8.08 -7.57 -0.13
C TYR A 52 9.39 -6.76 -0.16
N THR A 53 9.74 -6.19 -1.30
CA THR A 53 10.92 -5.33 -1.46
C THR A 53 10.62 -3.85 -1.27
N MET A 54 9.37 -3.44 -1.47
CA MET A 54 8.93 -2.04 -1.39
C MET A 54 8.06 -1.83 -0.14
N LEU A 55 8.70 -1.61 1.01
CA LEU A 55 8.01 -1.35 2.28
C LEU A 55 7.75 0.12 2.56
N THR A 56 8.21 1.02 1.72
CA THR A 56 7.92 2.46 1.77
C THR A 56 7.59 2.98 0.39
N GLU A 57 6.67 3.92 0.30
CA GLU A 57 6.30 4.51 -0.98
C GLU A 57 7.44 5.36 -1.58
N ASN A 58 7.52 5.34 -2.90
CA ASN A 58 8.45 6.18 -3.64
C ASN A 58 7.79 7.50 -4.02
N LEU A 59 8.20 8.58 -3.38
CA LEU A 59 7.70 9.94 -3.61
C LEU A 59 8.66 10.80 -4.46
N ASN A 60 9.60 10.18 -5.17
CA ASN A 60 10.56 10.87 -6.01
C ASN A 60 9.96 11.26 -7.36
N TYR A 61 8.99 12.16 -7.36
CA TYR A 61 8.26 12.59 -8.56
C TYR A 61 8.87 13.82 -9.22
N ARG A 62 8.80 13.87 -10.57
CA ARG A 62 9.02 15.09 -11.36
C ARG A 62 7.76 15.96 -11.33
N ALA A 63 7.90 17.26 -11.56
CA ALA A 63 6.79 18.20 -11.58
C ALA A 63 5.67 17.82 -12.55
N ALA A 64 6.00 17.31 -13.74
CA ALA A 64 5.01 16.82 -14.70
C ALA A 64 4.20 15.65 -14.16
N THR A 65 4.84 14.72 -13.43
CA THR A 65 4.16 13.59 -12.79
C THR A 65 3.29 14.06 -11.64
N LEU A 66 3.74 15.04 -10.83
CA LEU A 66 2.92 15.64 -9.78
C LEU A 66 1.64 16.27 -10.35
N ALA A 67 1.76 17.01 -11.45
CA ALA A 67 0.62 17.60 -12.15
C ALA A 67 -0.36 16.54 -12.68
N ALA A 68 0.17 15.41 -13.18
CA ALA A 68 -0.65 14.31 -13.69
C ALA A 68 -1.37 13.54 -12.57
N CYS A 69 -0.68 13.23 -11.46
CA CYS A 69 -1.25 12.46 -10.35
C CYS A 69 -2.21 13.29 -9.47
N TRP A 70 -1.92 14.57 -9.27
CA TRP A 70 -2.72 15.48 -8.43
C TRP A 70 -3.00 16.80 -9.14
N PRO A 71 -3.77 16.79 -10.24
CA PRO A 71 -3.96 17.97 -11.09
C PRO A 71 -4.54 19.16 -10.33
N ASN A 72 -5.45 18.94 -9.40
CA ASN A 72 -6.05 20.00 -8.60
C ASN A 72 -5.06 20.71 -7.64
N ARG A 73 -3.89 20.13 -7.40
CA ARG A 73 -2.86 20.73 -6.53
C ARG A 73 -1.66 21.26 -7.31
N PHE A 74 -1.29 20.56 -8.37
CA PHE A 74 0.01 20.75 -9.02
C PHE A 74 -0.06 21.08 -10.50
N ALA A 75 -1.26 21.11 -11.12
CA ALA A 75 -1.42 21.65 -12.46
C ALA A 75 -1.90 23.10 -12.43
N GLU A 76 -1.43 23.94 -13.36
CA GLU A 76 -1.99 25.26 -13.56
C GLU A 76 -3.45 25.17 -13.98
N MET A 77 -4.30 26.02 -13.39
CA MET A 77 -5.72 26.06 -13.71
C MET A 77 -6.04 27.17 -14.70
N GLY A 78 -6.90 26.87 -15.67
CA GLY A 78 -7.48 27.85 -16.57
C GLY A 78 -8.69 28.58 -15.97
N PRO A 79 -9.25 29.59 -16.68
CA PRO A 79 -10.40 30.38 -16.23
C PRO A 79 -11.64 29.54 -15.90
N ASN A 80 -11.81 28.41 -16.57
CA ASN A 80 -12.93 27.46 -16.39
C ASN A 80 -12.68 26.42 -15.28
N LYS A 81 -11.65 26.61 -14.44
CA LYS A 81 -11.20 25.66 -13.39
C LYS A 81 -10.77 24.29 -13.92
N LYS A 82 -10.47 24.18 -15.21
CA LYS A 82 -9.89 22.97 -15.79
C LYS A 82 -8.36 23.10 -15.83
N PRO A 83 -7.62 22.00 -15.63
CA PRO A 83 -6.16 22.02 -15.75
C PRO A 83 -5.73 22.45 -17.16
N LYS A 84 -4.77 23.38 -17.24
CA LYS A 84 -4.16 23.82 -18.49
C LYS A 84 -3.28 22.72 -19.07
N ARG A 85 -3.22 22.69 -20.39
CA ARG A 85 -2.36 21.78 -21.15
C ARG A 85 -1.44 22.60 -22.07
N ASP A 86 -0.25 22.07 -22.29
CA ASP A 86 0.68 22.60 -23.29
C ASP A 86 0.29 22.20 -24.72
N ALA A 87 1.07 22.59 -25.71
CA ALA A 87 0.84 22.26 -27.13
C ALA A 87 0.90 20.74 -27.43
N LYS A 88 1.50 19.94 -26.54
CA LYS A 88 1.58 18.47 -26.64
C LYS A 88 0.48 17.76 -25.87
N GLY A 89 -0.44 18.49 -25.24
CA GLY A 89 -1.53 17.96 -24.45
C GLY A 89 -1.14 17.56 -23.00
N ALA A 90 0.10 17.78 -22.57
CA ALA A 90 0.54 17.50 -21.20
C ALA A 90 0.06 18.60 -20.24
N LEU A 91 -0.22 18.22 -18.99
CA LEU A 91 -0.61 19.18 -17.95
C LEU A 91 0.58 20.10 -17.61
N ILE A 92 0.31 21.40 -17.50
CA ILE A 92 1.33 22.41 -17.14
C ILE A 92 1.49 22.40 -15.62
N PRO A 93 2.71 22.07 -15.09
CA PRO A 93 2.95 22.07 -13.65
C PRO A 93 2.93 23.49 -13.07
N THR A 94 2.40 23.63 -11.87
CA THR A 94 2.50 24.89 -11.10
C THR A 94 3.94 25.20 -10.70
N LYS A 95 4.23 26.47 -10.36
CA LYS A 95 5.53 26.88 -9.77
C LYS A 95 5.85 26.08 -8.51
N VAL A 96 4.84 25.73 -7.69
CA VAL A 96 5.02 24.87 -6.51
C VAL A 96 5.51 23.47 -6.92
N ALA A 97 4.87 22.83 -7.91
CA ALA A 97 5.30 21.52 -8.39
C ALA A 97 6.75 21.53 -8.87
N LEU A 98 7.17 22.58 -9.59
CA LEU A 98 8.55 22.77 -10.05
C LEU A 98 9.54 22.94 -8.89
N SER A 99 9.14 23.66 -7.84
CA SER A 99 10.01 23.92 -6.68
C SER A 99 10.25 22.70 -5.78
N ILE A 100 9.31 21.74 -5.76
CA ILE A 100 9.38 20.55 -4.91
C ILE A 100 9.72 19.27 -5.67
N GLU A 101 9.86 19.30 -7.00
CA GLU A 101 10.17 18.09 -7.78
C GLU A 101 11.42 17.38 -7.24
N LYS A 102 11.38 16.03 -7.22
CA LYS A 102 12.45 15.18 -6.68
C LYS A 102 12.83 15.48 -5.23
N LYS A 103 11.92 16.07 -4.45
CA LYS A 103 12.07 16.30 -3.00
C LYS A 103 10.99 15.51 -2.26
N PRO A 104 11.19 14.20 -1.99
CA PRO A 104 10.16 13.29 -1.48
C PRO A 104 9.46 13.79 -0.22
N GLU A 105 10.21 14.37 0.72
CA GLU A 105 9.65 14.90 1.97
C GLU A 105 8.68 16.07 1.72
N LEU A 106 9.10 17.04 0.90
CA LEU A 106 8.24 18.17 0.56
C LEU A 106 7.01 17.71 -0.21
N ILE A 107 7.17 16.75 -1.11
CA ILE A 107 6.06 16.16 -1.88
C ILE A 107 5.07 15.50 -0.92
N ALA A 108 5.52 14.62 0.00
CA ALA A 108 4.67 13.98 0.99
C ALA A 108 3.89 15.00 1.82
N ASN A 109 4.61 16.01 2.36
CA ASN A 109 4.03 17.04 3.19
C ASN A 109 2.98 17.89 2.44
N MET A 110 3.12 18.06 1.13
CA MET A 110 2.13 18.73 0.30
C MET A 110 0.96 17.80 -0.08
N VAL A 111 1.23 16.57 -0.48
CA VAL A 111 0.21 15.62 -0.97
C VAL A 111 -0.74 15.18 0.15
N TYR A 112 -0.19 14.89 1.32
CA TYR A 112 -0.93 14.34 2.45
C TYR A 112 -1.34 15.36 3.51
N SER A 113 -1.04 16.66 3.30
CA SER A 113 -1.43 17.72 4.24
C SER A 113 -2.93 17.79 4.46
N SER A 114 -3.34 18.01 5.69
CA SER A 114 -4.74 18.21 6.12
C SER A 114 -5.67 17.08 5.66
N ARG A 115 -5.14 15.84 5.58
CA ARG A 115 -5.87 14.63 5.20
C ARG A 115 -5.50 13.50 6.14
N MET A 116 -6.44 12.57 6.38
CA MET A 116 -6.21 11.35 7.18
C MET A 116 -5.59 11.66 8.55
N GLY A 117 -6.01 12.76 9.20
CA GLY A 117 -5.49 13.20 10.49
C GLY A 117 -4.14 13.92 10.46
N ASN A 118 -3.51 14.07 9.30
CA ASN A 118 -2.28 14.87 9.19
C ASN A 118 -2.56 16.36 9.31
N GLY A 119 -1.63 17.08 9.91
CA GLY A 119 -1.62 18.53 9.98
C GLY A 119 -1.28 19.22 8.65
N PRO A 120 -1.08 20.56 8.67
CA PRO A 120 -0.68 21.32 7.49
C PRO A 120 0.72 20.92 7.01
N PRO A 121 1.15 21.39 5.80
CA PRO A 121 2.45 20.96 5.23
C PRO A 121 3.66 21.19 6.16
N GLN A 122 3.60 22.27 6.97
CA GLN A 122 4.68 22.65 7.90
C GLN A 122 4.81 21.70 9.11
N SER A 123 3.79 20.88 9.39
CA SER A 123 3.83 19.91 10.49
C SER A 123 4.79 18.75 10.24
N GLY A 124 5.19 18.50 8.98
CA GLY A 124 5.99 17.33 8.61
C GLY A 124 5.23 15.99 8.66
N GLU A 125 3.94 16.02 9.05
CA GLU A 125 3.17 14.80 9.27
C GLU A 125 2.87 14.03 7.98
N GLY A 126 2.82 14.71 6.83
CA GLY A 126 2.69 14.04 5.54
C GLY A 126 3.86 13.08 5.27
N TRP A 127 5.08 13.51 5.55
CA TRP A 127 6.27 12.67 5.45
C TRP A 127 6.35 11.64 6.58
N LYS A 128 6.08 12.08 7.81
CA LYS A 128 6.11 11.19 8.98
C LYS A 128 5.19 9.98 8.81
N TYR A 129 3.98 10.19 8.28
CA TYR A 129 2.98 9.14 8.10
C TYR A 129 2.75 8.77 6.62
N ARG A 130 3.84 8.80 5.81
CA ARG A 130 3.82 8.31 4.43
C ARG A 130 3.54 6.81 4.37
N GLY A 131 3.26 6.29 3.18
CA GLY A 131 2.96 4.88 2.97
C GLY A 131 4.09 3.96 3.42
N ARG A 132 3.79 3.02 4.34
CA ARG A 132 4.72 1.99 4.83
C ARG A 132 4.07 0.63 5.00
N GLY A 133 4.91 -0.40 5.11
CA GLY A 133 4.51 -1.79 5.30
C GLY A 133 3.96 -2.45 4.03
N LEU A 134 3.54 -3.71 4.16
CA LEU A 134 3.09 -4.53 3.01
C LEU A 134 1.82 -3.99 2.34
N LYS A 135 1.03 -3.16 3.04
CA LYS A 135 -0.20 -2.54 2.54
C LYS A 135 -0.11 -1.03 2.36
N GLN A 136 1.09 -0.46 2.46
CA GLN A 136 1.31 0.97 2.30
C GLN A 136 0.36 1.82 3.16
N LEU A 137 0.32 1.51 4.48
CA LEU A 137 -0.47 2.26 5.46
C LEU A 137 -0.05 3.73 5.43
N THR A 138 -1.00 4.65 5.25
CA THR A 138 -0.75 6.08 5.04
C THR A 138 -1.69 6.94 5.91
N GLY A 139 -1.16 8.01 6.51
CA GLY A 139 -1.92 9.01 7.28
C GLY A 139 -1.99 8.70 8.78
N LYS A 140 -1.90 9.77 9.59
CA LYS A 140 -1.81 9.71 11.06
C LYS A 140 -2.93 8.90 11.72
N ASP A 141 -4.18 9.10 11.27
CA ASP A 141 -5.33 8.38 11.83
C ASP A 141 -5.23 6.87 11.57
N ASN A 142 -4.76 6.47 10.39
CA ASN A 142 -4.57 5.06 10.06
C ASN A 142 -3.41 4.44 10.86
N TYR A 143 -2.32 5.18 11.03
CA TYR A 143 -1.21 4.75 11.89
C TYR A 143 -1.68 4.59 13.34
N LYS A 144 -2.47 5.55 13.86
CA LYS A 144 -3.03 5.44 15.21
C LYS A 144 -3.95 4.22 15.34
N ARG A 145 -4.95 4.07 14.45
CA ARG A 145 -5.91 2.95 14.49
C ARG A 145 -5.23 1.59 14.38
N CYS A 146 -4.24 1.48 13.50
CA CYS A 146 -3.46 0.25 13.34
C CYS A 146 -2.61 -0.01 14.59
N GLY A 147 -1.93 1.02 15.10
CA GLY A 147 -1.11 0.93 16.32
C GLY A 147 -1.92 0.50 17.54
N ASP A 148 -3.06 1.15 17.77
CA ASP A 148 -3.98 0.80 18.86
C ASP A 148 -4.43 -0.68 18.76
N ALA A 149 -4.79 -1.13 17.54
CA ALA A 149 -5.26 -2.49 17.32
C ALA A 149 -4.17 -3.56 17.47
N LEU A 150 -2.91 -3.23 17.17
CA LEU A 150 -1.76 -4.13 17.24
C LEU A 150 -0.97 -4.02 18.54
N ASN A 151 -1.34 -3.10 19.42
CA ASN A 151 -0.59 -2.70 20.61
C ASN A 151 0.87 -2.27 20.25
N LEU A 152 0.99 -1.42 19.23
CA LEU A 152 2.25 -0.85 18.74
C LEU A 152 2.16 0.68 18.74
N ASP A 153 3.22 1.35 19.20
CA ASP A 153 3.30 2.82 19.14
C ASP A 153 3.72 3.30 17.73
N LEU A 154 2.83 3.14 16.75
CA LEU A 154 3.08 3.54 15.36
C LEU A 154 3.02 5.06 15.15
N VAL A 155 2.43 5.80 16.08
CA VAL A 155 2.35 7.26 15.99
C VAL A 155 3.71 7.90 16.27
N ASN A 156 4.43 7.42 17.28
CA ASN A 156 5.77 7.91 17.61
C ASN A 156 6.85 7.20 16.81
N ASN A 157 6.66 5.92 16.49
CA ASN A 157 7.61 5.04 15.83
C ASN A 157 7.05 4.47 14.51
N PRO A 158 6.75 5.31 13.50
CA PRO A 158 6.11 4.87 12.26
C PRO A 158 6.99 3.90 11.44
N ASP A 159 8.31 3.93 11.62
CA ASP A 159 9.26 3.08 10.92
C ASP A 159 9.25 1.61 11.40
N LEU A 160 8.55 1.29 12.51
CA LEU A 160 8.26 -0.10 12.88
C LEU A 160 7.59 -0.87 11.73
N LEU A 161 6.81 -0.20 10.89
CA LEU A 161 6.19 -0.82 9.71
C LEU A 161 7.18 -1.23 8.60
N LEU A 162 8.47 -0.93 8.74
CA LEU A 162 9.52 -1.43 7.86
C LEU A 162 10.12 -2.76 8.35
N GLU A 163 9.78 -3.16 9.57
CA GLU A 163 10.19 -4.44 10.14
C GLU A 163 9.21 -5.55 9.75
N PRO A 164 9.67 -6.79 9.53
CA PRO A 164 8.83 -7.88 9.01
C PRO A 164 7.58 -8.16 9.83
N MET A 165 7.70 -8.26 11.15
CA MET A 165 6.56 -8.61 12.01
C MET A 165 5.50 -7.49 12.05
N PRO A 166 5.81 -6.23 12.34
CA PRO A 166 4.84 -5.14 12.27
C PRO A 166 4.26 -4.94 10.87
N ALA A 167 5.08 -5.08 9.82
CA ALA A 167 4.62 -4.97 8.44
C ALA A 167 3.58 -6.05 8.08
N ALA A 168 3.84 -7.31 8.43
CA ALA A 168 2.92 -8.42 8.20
C ALA A 168 1.62 -8.24 9.02
N ARG A 169 1.73 -7.95 10.33
CA ARG A 169 0.58 -7.72 11.20
C ARG A 169 -0.28 -6.55 10.76
N SER A 170 0.31 -5.46 10.26
CA SER A 170 -0.45 -4.33 9.71
C SER A 170 -1.26 -4.72 8.47
N ALA A 171 -0.75 -5.62 7.63
CA ALA A 171 -1.50 -6.19 6.51
C ALA A 171 -2.62 -7.13 6.98
N GLY A 172 -2.40 -7.94 8.02
CA GLY A 172 -3.41 -8.76 8.65
C GLY A 172 -4.53 -7.92 9.29
N TRP A 173 -4.18 -6.84 9.98
CA TRP A 173 -5.14 -5.86 10.49
C TRP A 173 -5.98 -5.26 9.35
N PHE A 174 -5.34 -4.80 8.27
CA PHE A 174 -6.04 -4.28 7.09
C PHE A 174 -7.01 -5.32 6.51
N TRP A 175 -6.58 -6.57 6.41
CA TRP A 175 -7.42 -7.69 5.96
C TRP A 175 -8.69 -7.84 6.80
N LYS A 176 -8.54 -7.83 8.13
CA LYS A 176 -9.65 -7.98 9.08
C LYS A 176 -10.63 -6.82 9.02
N VAL A 177 -10.13 -5.57 9.12
CA VAL A 177 -11.00 -4.37 9.14
C VAL A 177 -11.72 -4.13 7.82
N ASN A 178 -11.19 -4.65 6.72
CA ASN A 178 -11.82 -4.60 5.40
C ASN A 178 -12.65 -5.86 5.09
N ASN A 179 -12.81 -6.78 6.04
CA ASN A 179 -13.60 -8.01 5.86
C ASN A 179 -13.28 -8.71 4.52
N LEU A 180 -11.99 -9.08 4.33
CA LEU A 180 -11.53 -9.69 3.07
C LEU A 180 -11.69 -11.21 3.05
N SER A 181 -11.84 -11.87 4.22
CA SER A 181 -11.98 -13.32 4.31
C SER A 181 -13.12 -13.89 3.47
N PRO A 182 -14.36 -13.33 3.47
CA PRO A 182 -15.43 -13.88 2.64
C PRO A 182 -15.14 -13.83 1.13
N LEU A 183 -14.44 -12.77 0.67
CA LEU A 183 -14.02 -12.68 -0.73
C LEU A 183 -12.96 -13.72 -1.07
N ALA A 184 -12.03 -13.97 -0.15
CA ALA A 184 -11.01 -15.01 -0.31
C ALA A 184 -11.64 -16.41 -0.33
N ASP A 185 -12.55 -16.72 0.59
CA ASP A 185 -13.27 -18.00 0.65
C ASP A 185 -14.04 -18.29 -0.64
N ALA A 186 -14.57 -17.22 -1.29
CA ALA A 186 -15.21 -17.30 -2.61
C ALA A 186 -14.21 -17.23 -3.78
N SER A 187 -12.89 -17.13 -3.52
CA SER A 187 -11.85 -16.89 -4.54
C SER A 187 -12.12 -15.66 -5.42
N ASP A 188 -12.83 -14.66 -4.88
CA ASP A 188 -13.17 -13.41 -5.59
C ASP A 188 -12.01 -12.41 -5.56
N ILE A 189 -10.96 -12.70 -6.33
CA ILE A 189 -9.79 -11.82 -6.44
C ILE A 189 -10.15 -10.47 -7.06
N LYS A 190 -11.16 -10.44 -7.92
CA LYS A 190 -11.66 -9.19 -8.53
C LYS A 190 -12.30 -8.27 -7.49
N GLY A 191 -13.20 -8.79 -6.67
CA GLY A 191 -13.81 -8.07 -5.56
C GLY A 191 -12.78 -7.58 -4.54
N MET A 192 -11.80 -8.44 -4.19
CA MET A 192 -10.69 -8.06 -3.33
C MET A 192 -9.86 -6.92 -3.91
N THR A 193 -9.49 -7.00 -5.20
CA THR A 193 -8.72 -5.96 -5.88
C THR A 193 -9.45 -4.63 -5.85
N LYS A 194 -10.75 -4.62 -6.14
CA LYS A 194 -11.60 -3.43 -6.08
C LYS A 194 -11.63 -2.84 -4.66
N LYS A 195 -11.75 -3.68 -3.64
CA LYS A 195 -11.82 -3.26 -2.23
C LYS A 195 -10.49 -2.70 -1.72
N ILE A 196 -9.38 -3.24 -2.19
CA ILE A 196 -8.02 -2.85 -1.83
C ILE A 196 -7.58 -1.56 -2.54
N ASN A 197 -7.86 -1.43 -3.85
CA ASN A 197 -7.36 -0.37 -4.72
C ASN A 197 -8.39 0.71 -5.09
N GLY A 198 -9.66 0.48 -4.80
CA GLY A 198 -10.74 1.30 -5.34
C GLY A 198 -11.02 1.08 -6.83
N GLY A 199 -10.28 0.20 -7.50
CA GLY A 199 -10.37 -0.13 -8.94
C GLY A 199 -9.76 -1.49 -9.25
N PHE A 200 -9.46 -1.74 -10.53
CA PHE A 200 -8.99 -3.05 -11.02
C PHE A 200 -7.52 -3.04 -11.49
N ILE A 201 -6.75 -2.02 -11.12
CA ILE A 201 -5.32 -1.94 -11.48
C ILE A 201 -4.58 -3.15 -10.88
N GLY A 202 -3.84 -3.87 -11.72
CA GLY A 202 -3.08 -5.04 -11.32
C GLY A 202 -3.90 -6.32 -11.10
N LEU A 203 -5.19 -6.37 -11.50
CA LEU A 203 -6.06 -7.53 -11.32
C LEU A 203 -5.46 -8.81 -11.91
N GLU A 204 -4.99 -8.77 -13.16
CA GLU A 204 -4.41 -9.94 -13.84
C GLU A 204 -3.18 -10.48 -13.10
N ALA A 205 -2.29 -9.58 -12.64
CA ALA A 205 -1.09 -9.97 -11.90
C ALA A 205 -1.43 -10.59 -10.54
N ARG A 206 -2.46 -10.07 -9.83
CA ARG A 206 -2.95 -10.62 -8.56
C ARG A 206 -3.60 -11.98 -8.74
N GLN A 207 -4.40 -12.13 -9.80
CA GLN A 207 -5.01 -13.42 -10.15
C GLN A 207 -3.93 -14.46 -10.47
N ALA A 208 -2.97 -14.12 -11.31
CA ALA A 208 -1.87 -15.03 -11.66
C ALA A 208 -1.03 -15.47 -10.44
N LEU A 209 -0.81 -14.56 -9.46
CA LEU A 209 -0.15 -14.92 -8.20
C LEU A 209 -1.03 -15.87 -7.38
N PHE A 210 -2.31 -15.57 -7.24
CA PHE A 210 -3.27 -16.43 -6.51
C PHE A 210 -3.30 -17.84 -7.10
N ASP A 211 -3.46 -17.96 -8.42
CA ASP A 211 -3.53 -19.25 -9.10
C ASP A 211 -2.24 -20.06 -8.94
N LYS A 212 -1.08 -19.37 -9.00
CA LYS A 212 0.22 -20.02 -8.80
C LYS A 212 0.39 -20.53 -7.36
N ILE A 213 -0.06 -19.78 -6.37
CA ILE A 213 0.00 -20.21 -4.96
C ILE A 213 -0.97 -21.37 -4.73
N MET A 214 -2.19 -21.29 -5.27
CA MET A 214 -3.17 -22.39 -5.18
C MET A 214 -2.67 -23.66 -5.85
N ALA A 215 -1.95 -23.57 -6.97
CA ALA A 215 -1.30 -24.72 -7.59
C ALA A 215 -0.21 -25.32 -6.68
N ALA A 216 0.60 -24.49 -6.02
CA ALA A 216 1.62 -24.94 -5.09
C ALA A 216 1.07 -25.52 -3.76
N ILE A 217 -0.19 -25.26 -3.43
CA ILE A 217 -0.89 -25.89 -2.29
C ILE A 217 -1.32 -27.31 -2.62
N LYS A 218 -1.68 -27.57 -3.90
CA LYS A 218 -2.25 -28.84 -4.36
C LYS A 218 -1.19 -29.86 -4.82
N GLY A 219 -0.01 -29.40 -5.17
CA GLY A 219 1.10 -30.22 -5.69
C GLY A 219 2.09 -30.57 -4.66
#